data_4e77aef868bed8730ec471aed654250d
#
_entry.id   4e77aef868bed8730ec471aed654250d
#
_cell.length_a   1.000
_cell.length_b   1.000
_cell.length_c   1.000
_cell.angle_alpha   90.00
_cell.angle_beta   90.00
_cell.angle_gamma   90.00
#
_symmetry.space_group_name_H-M   'P 1'
#
loop_
_entity.id
_entity.type
_entity.pdbx_description
1 polymer ?
#
loop_
_entity_poly.entity_id
_entity_poly.type
_entity_poly.pdbx_seq_one_letter_code
_entity_poly.pdbx_strand_id
1 'polypeptide(L)'
;MASPLNFETLLQESVKAHGHLCPGQVLGVKMSLLGMRKVGIQDPRSRDKKNLLVFVELDRCATDAIQSVTGCSLGRRTMKFMDYGKMAATFVNLRTGKAIRVSGREDAREKAKGVSNGGGNKYAEQIVAYKMMPEDELFDTMEVDVQLRPEDMPGRPLKRITCDLCREDVQDMREVYKEGKVVCRSCADGGYYKVRRPFLFPAVMHKCHNDMEIKSKLWIEVDGEPVFGRGRLLLLKEIRRHGSISRAAREVSISYRKAWSYIKAMEERLGIRLVERRAGGKNGGGATLTHEASEFLERYEQMEAGIREIVDEKFRKVFGDKG
;
A
#
# COMPACT_ATOMS: atom_id res chain seq x y z
N MET A 1 -9.50 44.50 -14.62
CA MET A 1 -8.16 44.10 -14.13
C MET A 1 -8.38 43.08 -13.03
N ALA A 2 -7.75 41.91 -13.10
CA ALA A 2 -7.85 40.96 -12.01
C ALA A 2 -7.21 41.53 -10.73
N SER A 3 -7.89 41.46 -9.60
CA SER A 3 -7.34 41.89 -8.32
C SER A 3 -6.08 41.06 -8.03
N PRO A 4 -4.99 41.65 -7.53
CA PRO A 4 -3.77 40.90 -7.25
C PRO A 4 -4.12 39.76 -6.27
N LEU A 5 -3.56 38.56 -6.51
CA LEU A 5 -3.73 37.40 -5.65
C LEU A 5 -3.23 37.75 -4.24
N ASN A 6 -4.16 37.93 -3.31
CA ASN A 6 -3.85 38.28 -1.92
C ASN A 6 -3.58 37.02 -1.13
N PHE A 7 -2.44 36.97 -0.45
CA PHE A 7 -2.01 35.81 0.34
C PHE A 7 -3.04 35.41 1.41
N GLU A 8 -3.54 36.37 2.21
CA GLU A 8 -4.47 36.06 3.31
C GLU A 8 -5.81 35.55 2.79
N THR A 9 -6.33 36.11 1.71
CA THR A 9 -7.56 35.62 1.07
C THR A 9 -7.40 34.20 0.56
N LEU A 10 -6.30 33.92 -0.15
CA LEU A 10 -6.01 32.59 -0.66
C LEU A 10 -5.76 31.56 0.46
N LEU A 11 -5.13 32.00 1.56
CA LEU A 11 -4.94 31.14 2.72
C LEU A 11 -6.28 30.80 3.38
N GLN A 12 -7.18 31.76 3.54
CA GLN A 12 -8.53 31.53 4.09
C GLN A 12 -9.33 30.56 3.21
N GLU A 13 -9.29 30.73 1.88
CA GLU A 13 -9.95 29.82 0.95
C GLU A 13 -9.37 28.40 1.04
N SER A 14 -8.04 28.30 1.12
CA SER A 14 -7.33 27.03 1.25
C SER A 14 -7.67 26.33 2.56
N VAL A 15 -7.67 27.05 3.67
CA VAL A 15 -8.06 26.54 4.99
C VAL A 15 -9.51 26.06 5.02
N LYS A 16 -10.41 26.79 4.38
CA LYS A 16 -11.82 26.40 4.25
C LYS A 16 -11.96 25.09 3.49
N ALA A 17 -11.19 24.89 2.44
CA ALA A 17 -11.20 23.65 1.64
C ALA A 17 -10.55 22.47 2.38
N HIS A 18 -9.48 22.74 3.14
CA HIS A 18 -8.71 21.72 3.88
C HIS A 18 -9.33 21.37 5.25
N GLY A 19 -10.11 22.28 5.85
CA GLY A 19 -10.80 22.09 7.13
C GLY A 19 -10.10 22.69 8.34
N HIS A 20 -8.81 23.01 8.30
CA HIS A 20 -8.07 23.66 9.38
C HIS A 20 -6.82 24.39 8.90
N LEU A 21 -6.36 25.35 9.70
CA LEU A 21 -5.09 26.04 9.46
C LEU A 21 -3.91 25.23 9.99
N CYS A 22 -2.93 24.96 9.15
CA CYS A 22 -1.69 24.28 9.54
C CYS A 22 -0.48 24.87 8.82
N PRO A 23 0.76 24.60 9.25
CA PRO A 23 1.98 25.09 8.57
C PRO A 23 2.04 24.72 7.09
N GLY A 24 1.56 23.51 6.73
CA GLY A 24 1.51 23.06 5.33
C GLY A 24 0.62 23.91 4.43
N GLN A 25 -0.50 24.42 4.97
CA GLN A 25 -1.38 25.34 4.23
C GLN A 25 -0.66 26.67 3.92
N VAL A 26 0.05 27.24 4.89
CA VAL A 26 0.84 28.47 4.71
C VAL A 26 1.93 28.29 3.65
N LEU A 27 2.70 27.21 3.78
CA LEU A 27 3.76 26.88 2.82
C LEU A 27 3.22 26.62 1.42
N GLY A 28 2.14 25.86 1.29
CA GLY A 28 1.54 25.55 0.00
C GLY A 28 1.00 26.79 -0.74
N VAL A 29 0.37 27.72 -0.01
CA VAL A 29 -0.10 28.99 -0.58
C VAL A 29 1.09 29.83 -1.05
N LYS A 30 2.12 30.05 -0.20
CA LYS A 30 3.32 30.80 -0.57
C LYS A 30 4.08 30.16 -1.75
N MET A 31 4.25 28.84 -1.73
CA MET A 31 4.86 28.07 -2.81
C MET A 31 4.11 28.27 -4.14
N SER A 32 2.78 28.25 -4.10
CA SER A 32 1.94 28.49 -5.28
C SER A 32 2.11 29.88 -5.85
N LEU A 33 2.09 30.90 -5.00
CA LEU A 33 2.28 32.29 -5.41
C LEU A 33 3.66 32.51 -6.04
N LEU A 34 4.71 31.98 -5.41
CA LEU A 34 6.07 32.03 -5.91
C LEU A 34 6.21 31.32 -7.25
N GLY A 35 5.75 30.05 -7.34
CA GLY A 35 5.86 29.25 -8.54
C GLY A 35 5.12 29.87 -9.72
N MET A 36 3.86 30.27 -9.52
CA MET A 36 3.06 30.94 -10.57
C MET A 36 3.70 32.25 -11.05
N ARG A 37 4.17 33.09 -10.15
CA ARG A 37 4.86 34.32 -10.48
C ARG A 37 6.10 34.06 -11.33
N LYS A 38 6.91 33.07 -10.94
CA LYS A 38 8.15 32.70 -11.65
C LYS A 38 7.90 32.21 -13.08
N VAL A 39 6.77 31.51 -13.34
CA VAL A 39 6.42 31.04 -14.69
C VAL A 39 5.48 31.98 -15.45
N GLY A 40 5.15 33.15 -14.89
CA GLY A 40 4.34 34.18 -15.55
C GLY A 40 2.85 33.88 -15.61
N ILE A 41 2.31 33.13 -14.64
CA ILE A 41 0.87 32.88 -14.46
C ILE A 41 0.31 33.90 -13.46
N GLN A 42 -0.74 34.61 -13.85
CA GLN A 42 -1.36 35.67 -13.03
C GLN A 42 -2.79 35.35 -12.61
N ASP A 43 -3.54 34.60 -13.44
CA ASP A 43 -4.93 34.27 -13.19
C ASP A 43 -5.18 32.76 -13.47
N PRO A 44 -4.72 31.89 -12.55
CA PRO A 44 -4.73 30.45 -12.79
C PRO A 44 -6.14 29.84 -12.82
N ARG A 45 -7.14 30.52 -12.23
CA ARG A 45 -8.51 30.00 -12.13
C ARG A 45 -9.41 30.47 -13.28
N SER A 46 -9.00 31.49 -14.03
CA SER A 46 -9.78 32.06 -15.14
C SER A 46 -8.93 32.10 -16.43
N ARG A 47 -8.25 33.21 -16.70
CA ARG A 47 -7.53 33.43 -17.95
C ARG A 47 -6.44 32.40 -18.25
N ASP A 48 -5.65 32.04 -17.24
CA ASP A 48 -4.51 31.13 -17.37
C ASP A 48 -4.84 29.66 -17.00
N LYS A 49 -6.12 29.33 -16.78
CA LYS A 49 -6.60 28.01 -16.31
C LYS A 49 -6.14 26.83 -17.17
N LYS A 50 -5.97 27.05 -18.48
CA LYS A 50 -5.50 26.02 -19.43
C LYS A 50 -3.99 26.03 -19.63
N ASN A 51 -3.30 27.03 -19.07
CA ASN A 51 -1.88 27.24 -19.28
C ASN A 51 -1.01 26.74 -18.13
N LEU A 52 -1.60 26.35 -17.00
CA LEU A 52 -0.87 25.92 -15.83
C LEU A 52 -1.01 24.41 -15.63
N LEU A 53 0.13 23.74 -15.52
CA LEU A 53 0.27 22.35 -15.08
C LEU A 53 1.18 22.32 -13.84
N VAL A 54 0.81 21.57 -12.82
CA VAL A 54 1.59 21.46 -11.57
C VAL A 54 1.90 20.01 -11.26
N PHE A 55 3.17 19.70 -10.99
CA PHE A 55 3.61 18.44 -10.41
C PHE A 55 3.83 18.66 -8.93
N VAL A 56 3.19 17.85 -8.07
CA VAL A 56 3.39 17.88 -6.62
C VAL A 56 4.15 16.60 -6.19
N GLU A 57 5.11 16.75 -5.27
CA GLU A 57 6.01 15.67 -4.89
C GLU A 57 5.70 15.08 -3.51
N LEU A 58 4.56 15.48 -2.91
CA LEU A 58 4.06 14.90 -1.66
C LEU A 58 2.52 14.94 -1.61
N ASP A 59 1.95 14.08 -0.77
CA ASP A 59 0.52 13.92 -0.51
C ASP A 59 0.10 14.48 0.86
N ARG A 60 0.52 15.71 1.17
CA ARG A 60 0.26 16.39 2.44
C ARG A 60 -0.49 17.71 2.24
N CYS A 61 -0.84 18.35 3.36
CA CYS A 61 -1.62 19.60 3.42
C CYS A 61 -1.20 20.67 2.41
N ALA A 62 0.08 20.78 2.06
CA ALA A 62 0.56 21.74 1.07
C ALA A 62 0.01 21.45 -0.33
N THR A 63 -0.24 20.22 -0.69
CA THR A 63 -0.85 19.84 -1.98
C THR A 63 -2.28 20.33 -2.09
N ASP A 64 -3.07 20.28 -1.00
CA ASP A 64 -4.42 20.84 -0.97
C ASP A 64 -4.39 22.36 -1.14
N ALA A 65 -3.42 23.01 -0.51
CA ALA A 65 -3.22 24.45 -0.68
C ALA A 65 -2.84 24.82 -2.12
N ILE A 66 -1.94 24.08 -2.74
CA ILE A 66 -1.57 24.25 -4.15
C ILE A 66 -2.79 24.05 -5.05
N GLN A 67 -3.57 23.00 -4.81
CA GLN A 67 -4.82 22.76 -5.54
C GLN A 67 -5.80 23.92 -5.39
N SER A 68 -6.01 24.40 -4.16
CA SER A 68 -6.92 25.51 -3.86
C SER A 68 -6.48 26.80 -4.57
N VAL A 69 -5.21 27.18 -4.47
CA VAL A 69 -4.67 28.42 -5.04
C VAL A 69 -4.66 28.38 -6.56
N THR A 70 -4.16 27.31 -7.15
CA THR A 70 -3.96 27.19 -8.59
C THR A 70 -5.21 26.78 -9.36
N GLY A 71 -6.18 26.14 -8.68
CA GLY A 71 -7.30 25.49 -9.33
C GLY A 71 -6.92 24.22 -10.13
N CYS A 72 -5.65 23.81 -10.08
CA CYS A 72 -5.20 22.57 -10.68
C CYS A 72 -5.69 21.37 -9.86
N SER A 73 -6.03 20.26 -10.53
CA SER A 73 -6.47 19.05 -9.84
C SER A 73 -6.14 17.80 -10.64
N LEU A 74 -6.09 16.64 -9.96
CA LEU A 74 -5.91 15.32 -10.60
C LEU A 74 -7.00 15.04 -11.63
N GLY A 75 -8.27 15.26 -11.27
CA GLY A 75 -9.42 15.01 -12.13
C GLY A 75 -9.46 15.88 -13.40
N ARG A 76 -8.87 17.08 -13.35
CA ARG A 76 -8.69 17.96 -14.54
C ARG A 76 -7.42 17.67 -15.30
N ARG A 77 -6.59 16.76 -14.82
CA ARG A 77 -5.28 16.42 -15.37
C ARG A 77 -4.28 17.59 -15.40
N THR A 78 -4.56 18.67 -14.69
CA THR A 78 -3.70 19.83 -14.52
C THR A 78 -2.82 19.75 -13.26
N MET A 79 -2.99 18.71 -12.44
CA MET A 79 -2.10 18.35 -11.35
C MET A 79 -1.60 16.92 -11.56
N LYS A 80 -0.32 16.68 -11.31
CA LYS A 80 0.33 15.36 -11.34
C LYS A 80 0.94 15.07 -9.99
N PHE A 81 0.73 13.91 -9.47
CA PHE A 81 1.37 13.44 -8.24
C PHE A 81 2.59 12.59 -8.55
N MET A 82 3.73 12.99 -8.02
CA MET A 82 4.99 12.27 -8.04
C MET A 82 5.29 11.82 -6.62
N ASP A 83 5.22 10.54 -6.35
CA ASP A 83 5.39 9.98 -4.99
C ASP A 83 6.86 9.98 -4.57
N TYR A 84 7.40 11.18 -4.29
CA TYR A 84 8.79 11.35 -3.83
C TYR A 84 8.88 11.69 -2.35
N GLY A 85 7.77 12.00 -1.68
CA GLY A 85 7.73 12.41 -0.27
C GLY A 85 8.42 13.73 0.03
N LYS A 86 8.65 14.57 -0.98
CA LYS A 86 9.39 15.84 -0.86
C LYS A 86 8.43 17.02 -0.78
N MET A 87 8.71 17.97 0.10
CA MET A 87 8.01 19.26 0.15
C MET A 87 8.39 20.11 -1.06
N ALA A 88 7.90 19.75 -2.23
CA ALA A 88 8.24 20.41 -3.48
C ALA A 88 7.09 20.32 -4.49
N ALA A 89 7.04 21.31 -5.38
CA ALA A 89 6.17 21.31 -6.55
C ALA A 89 6.84 21.97 -7.74
N THR A 90 6.55 21.47 -8.95
CA THR A 90 7.00 22.06 -10.20
C THR A 90 5.82 22.69 -10.92
N PHE A 91 5.92 23.96 -11.22
CA PHE A 91 4.94 24.75 -11.96
C PHE A 91 5.38 24.88 -13.41
N VAL A 92 4.50 24.56 -14.34
CA VAL A 92 4.80 24.59 -15.77
C VAL A 92 3.79 25.49 -16.47
N ASN A 93 4.27 26.49 -17.19
CA ASN A 93 3.44 27.28 -18.09
C ASN A 93 3.41 26.63 -19.46
N LEU A 94 2.30 25.98 -19.80
CA LEU A 94 2.13 25.22 -21.04
C LEU A 94 2.19 26.07 -22.31
N ARG A 95 1.96 27.39 -22.19
CA ARG A 95 2.04 28.32 -23.33
C ARG A 95 3.47 28.70 -23.69
N THR A 96 4.33 28.88 -22.66
CA THR A 96 5.72 29.37 -22.86
C THR A 96 6.75 28.25 -22.73
N GLY A 97 6.37 27.07 -22.19
CA GLY A 97 7.29 26.00 -21.84
C GLY A 97 8.08 26.23 -20.55
N LYS A 98 7.99 27.46 -19.96
CA LYS A 98 8.76 27.78 -18.75
C LYS A 98 8.32 26.94 -17.59
N ALA A 99 9.26 26.30 -16.89
CA ALA A 99 9.01 25.52 -15.71
C ALA A 99 9.96 25.89 -14.57
N ILE A 100 9.42 25.89 -13.35
CA ILE A 100 10.15 26.17 -12.11
C ILE A 100 9.80 25.13 -11.06
N ARG A 101 10.78 24.50 -10.48
CA ARG A 101 10.62 23.67 -9.30
C ARG A 101 10.87 24.51 -8.06
N VAL A 102 9.92 24.49 -7.12
CA VAL A 102 9.99 25.16 -5.83
C VAL A 102 10.03 24.08 -4.77
N SER A 103 11.04 24.08 -3.89
CA SER A 103 11.16 23.11 -2.78
C SER A 103 11.32 23.83 -1.45
N GLY A 104 10.69 23.28 -0.43
CA GLY A 104 10.86 23.77 0.94
C GLY A 104 12.29 23.55 1.41
N ARG A 105 12.88 24.58 2.04
CA ARG A 105 14.23 24.51 2.64
C ARG A 105 14.18 23.72 3.94
N GLU A 106 15.17 22.89 4.19
CA GLU A 106 15.25 22.09 5.42
C GLU A 106 15.49 22.99 6.66
N ASP A 107 16.29 24.04 6.52
CA ASP A 107 16.60 24.98 7.59
C ASP A 107 15.45 25.94 7.95
N ALA A 108 14.43 26.08 7.08
CA ALA A 108 13.27 26.94 7.33
C ALA A 108 12.54 26.57 8.64
N ARG A 109 12.50 25.28 8.98
CA ARG A 109 11.87 24.82 10.22
C ARG A 109 12.66 25.22 11.48
N GLU A 110 13.97 25.22 11.41
CA GLU A 110 14.83 25.65 12.51
C GLU A 110 14.78 27.17 12.67
N LYS A 111 14.82 27.91 11.57
CA LYS A 111 14.65 29.36 11.56
C LYS A 111 13.30 29.79 12.13
N ALA A 112 12.23 29.07 11.82
CA ALA A 112 10.90 29.33 12.37
C ALA A 112 10.84 29.27 13.91
N LYS A 113 11.67 28.44 14.57
CA LYS A 113 11.75 28.38 16.03
C LYS A 113 12.33 29.66 16.64
N GLY A 114 13.22 30.35 15.92
CA GLY A 114 13.83 31.61 16.37
C GLY A 114 12.93 32.83 16.26
N VAL A 115 11.82 32.73 15.52
CA VAL A 115 10.91 33.86 15.29
C VAL A 115 9.79 33.91 16.36
N SER A 116 9.55 32.84 17.09
CA SER A 116 8.52 32.78 18.14
C SER A 116 9.14 32.82 19.53
N ASN A 117 8.57 33.65 20.40
CA ASN A 117 9.05 33.89 21.79
C ASN A 117 8.68 32.76 22.78
N GLY A 118 8.79 31.48 22.34
CA GLY A 118 8.78 30.27 23.16
C GLY A 118 7.74 30.19 24.29
N GLY A 119 6.55 29.69 24.04
CA GLY A 119 5.54 29.48 25.08
C GLY A 119 4.24 28.88 24.59
N GLY A 120 4.14 28.54 23.30
CA GLY A 120 2.92 28.08 22.68
C GLY A 120 3.00 26.71 22.01
N ASN A 121 1.90 26.32 21.39
CA ASN A 121 1.84 25.11 20.57
C ASN A 121 2.80 25.26 19.37
N LYS A 122 3.73 24.35 19.21
CA LYS A 122 4.75 24.29 18.13
C LYS A 122 4.18 24.56 16.73
N TYR A 123 2.96 24.10 16.44
CA TYR A 123 2.30 24.34 15.15
C TYR A 123 1.84 25.79 14.99
N ALA A 124 1.31 26.41 16.06
CA ALA A 124 0.90 27.81 16.04
C ALA A 124 2.10 28.74 15.82
N GLU A 125 3.23 28.45 16.46
CA GLU A 125 4.50 29.19 16.28
C GLU A 125 4.99 29.07 14.84
N GLN A 126 4.99 27.86 14.25
CA GLN A 126 5.39 27.66 12.86
C GLN A 126 4.47 28.40 11.88
N ILE A 127 3.15 28.46 12.13
CA ILE A 127 2.22 29.18 11.29
C ILE A 127 2.56 30.67 11.26
N VAL A 128 2.79 31.28 12.42
CA VAL A 128 3.15 32.69 12.53
C VAL A 128 4.49 32.95 11.84
N ALA A 129 5.51 32.15 12.13
CA ALA A 129 6.81 32.28 11.52
C ALA A 129 6.77 32.18 9.98
N TYR A 130 6.12 31.13 9.44
CA TYR A 130 6.04 30.94 8.00
C TYR A 130 5.22 32.00 7.28
N LYS A 131 4.25 32.65 7.95
CA LYS A 131 3.58 33.82 7.40
C LYS A 131 4.53 35.02 7.24
N MET A 132 5.40 35.23 8.23
CA MET A 132 6.30 36.39 8.28
C MET A 132 7.60 36.18 7.49
N MET A 133 8.13 34.97 7.43
CA MET A 133 9.39 34.67 6.76
C MET A 133 9.33 35.00 5.28
N PRO A 134 10.39 35.60 4.70
CA PRO A 134 10.49 35.82 3.27
C PRO A 134 10.62 34.51 2.50
N GLU A 135 10.30 34.57 1.19
CA GLU A 135 10.20 33.36 0.35
C GLU A 135 11.55 32.65 0.15
N ASP A 136 12.64 33.40 0.07
CA ASP A 136 14.02 32.91 -0.07
C ASP A 136 14.55 32.20 1.20
N GLU A 137 13.94 32.45 2.34
CA GLU A 137 14.19 31.70 3.57
C GLU A 137 13.33 30.43 3.69
N LEU A 138 12.20 30.38 2.96
CA LEU A 138 11.28 29.26 2.98
C LEU A 138 11.54 28.26 1.86
N PHE A 139 12.00 28.73 0.70
CA PHE A 139 12.07 27.93 -0.51
C PHE A 139 13.35 28.11 -1.29
N ASP A 140 13.81 27.02 -1.87
CA ASP A 140 14.74 27.02 -2.99
C ASP A 140 13.96 26.94 -4.31
N THR A 141 14.46 27.62 -5.35
CA THR A 141 13.85 27.59 -6.69
C THR A 141 14.87 27.15 -7.72
N MET A 142 14.42 26.30 -8.65
CA MET A 142 15.26 25.78 -9.72
C MET A 142 14.48 25.87 -11.04
N GLU A 143 15.07 26.47 -12.07
CA GLU A 143 14.55 26.35 -13.43
C GLU A 143 14.80 24.94 -13.92
N VAL A 144 13.79 24.31 -14.51
CA VAL A 144 13.85 22.90 -14.92
C VAL A 144 13.20 22.73 -16.29
N ASP A 145 13.66 21.74 -17.03
CA ASP A 145 13.01 21.28 -18.24
C ASP A 145 12.13 20.08 -17.92
N VAL A 146 10.83 20.18 -18.20
CA VAL A 146 9.88 19.09 -17.99
C VAL A 146 9.50 18.48 -19.33
N GLN A 147 9.88 17.21 -19.51
CA GLN A 147 9.46 16.46 -20.69
C GLN A 147 8.00 16.03 -20.54
N LEU A 148 7.12 16.78 -21.18
CA LEU A 148 5.68 16.50 -21.21
C LEU A 148 5.38 15.55 -22.36
N ARG A 149 4.81 14.40 -22.05
CA ARG A 149 4.29 13.45 -23.03
C ARG A 149 2.86 13.86 -23.44
N PRO A 150 2.38 13.48 -24.62
CA PRO A 150 1.00 13.77 -25.03
C PRO A 150 -0.05 13.36 -23.98
N GLU A 151 0.15 12.21 -23.33
CA GLU A 151 -0.71 11.72 -22.27
C GLU A 151 -0.63 12.50 -20.94
N ASP A 152 0.35 13.39 -20.78
CA ASP A 152 0.45 14.26 -19.60
C ASP A 152 -0.33 15.57 -19.77
N MET A 153 -0.68 15.91 -21.00
CA MET A 153 -1.41 17.14 -21.30
C MET A 153 -2.85 17.09 -20.78
N PRO A 154 -3.38 18.23 -20.25
CA PRO A 154 -4.79 18.32 -19.89
C PRO A 154 -5.68 18.20 -21.13
N GLY A 155 -6.82 17.51 -21.00
CA GLY A 155 -7.74 17.33 -22.12
C GLY A 155 -8.57 16.07 -22.00
N ARG A 156 -9.22 15.68 -23.11
CA ARG A 156 -9.96 14.43 -23.22
C ARG A 156 -8.98 13.25 -23.23
N PRO A 157 -9.41 12.04 -22.80
CA PRO A 157 -8.59 10.84 -22.95
C PRO A 157 -8.16 10.65 -24.40
N LEU A 158 -6.86 10.41 -24.62
CA LEU A 158 -6.29 10.22 -25.96
C LEU A 158 -6.66 8.87 -26.54
N LYS A 159 -6.67 7.84 -25.66
CA LYS A 159 -6.93 6.45 -26.04
C LYS A 159 -7.59 5.73 -24.87
N ARG A 160 -8.46 4.79 -25.21
CA ARG A 160 -9.01 3.83 -24.27
C ARG A 160 -8.78 2.44 -24.85
N ILE A 161 -8.28 1.53 -24.05
CA ILE A 161 -7.99 0.16 -24.43
C ILE A 161 -8.40 -0.78 -23.31
N THR A 162 -8.98 -1.91 -23.63
CA THR A 162 -9.39 -2.92 -22.64
C THR A 162 -8.19 -3.80 -22.29
N CYS A 163 -7.93 -3.99 -21.00
CA CYS A 163 -6.90 -4.92 -20.51
C CYS A 163 -7.25 -6.36 -20.87
N ASP A 164 -6.31 -7.10 -21.46
CA ASP A 164 -6.52 -8.50 -21.86
C ASP A 164 -6.73 -9.44 -20.66
N LEU A 165 -6.27 -9.09 -19.47
CA LEU A 165 -6.39 -9.91 -18.27
C LEU A 165 -7.64 -9.59 -17.44
N CYS A 166 -7.79 -8.36 -16.92
CA CYS A 166 -8.90 -8.00 -16.04
C CYS A 166 -10.14 -7.46 -16.77
N ARG A 167 -10.03 -7.19 -18.06
CA ARG A 167 -11.09 -6.62 -18.90
C ARG A 167 -11.54 -5.21 -18.54
N GLU A 168 -10.83 -4.55 -17.64
CA GLU A 168 -11.06 -3.15 -17.32
C GLU A 168 -10.44 -2.23 -18.37
N ASP A 169 -11.07 -1.08 -18.60
CA ASP A 169 -10.57 -0.08 -19.52
C ASP A 169 -9.40 0.71 -18.95
N VAL A 170 -8.32 0.76 -19.69
CA VAL A 170 -7.13 1.57 -19.43
C VAL A 170 -7.15 2.81 -20.31
N GLN A 171 -6.95 3.97 -19.74
CA GLN A 171 -7.00 5.24 -20.45
C GLN A 171 -5.60 5.88 -20.55
N ASP A 172 -5.46 6.78 -21.52
CA ASP A 172 -4.32 7.68 -21.63
C ASP A 172 -2.97 6.98 -21.76
N MET A 173 -2.91 5.95 -22.59
CA MET A 173 -1.66 5.24 -22.91
C MET A 173 -0.93 4.68 -21.67
N ARG A 174 -1.71 4.26 -20.64
CA ARG A 174 -1.17 3.64 -19.43
C ARG A 174 -1.20 2.11 -19.48
N GLU A 175 -1.52 1.56 -20.63
CA GLU A 175 -1.35 0.13 -20.91
C GLU A 175 0.13 -0.26 -20.91
N VAL A 176 0.37 -1.52 -20.59
CA VAL A 176 1.69 -2.17 -20.64
C VAL A 176 1.60 -3.33 -21.65
N TYR A 177 2.60 -3.45 -22.50
CA TYR A 177 2.73 -4.59 -23.40
C TYR A 177 3.61 -5.65 -22.75
N LYS A 178 3.02 -6.80 -22.42
CA LYS A 178 3.70 -7.91 -21.75
C LYS A 178 3.32 -9.23 -22.42
N GLU A 179 4.30 -9.99 -22.87
CA GLU A 179 4.11 -11.31 -23.47
C GLU A 179 3.07 -11.31 -24.62
N GLY A 180 3.12 -10.30 -25.48
CA GLY A 180 2.18 -10.16 -26.61
C GLY A 180 0.77 -9.72 -26.26
N LYS A 181 0.50 -9.41 -24.97
CA LYS A 181 -0.80 -8.94 -24.48
C LYS A 181 -0.73 -7.47 -24.08
N VAL A 182 -1.88 -6.81 -24.17
CA VAL A 182 -2.07 -5.43 -23.67
C VAL A 182 -2.71 -5.53 -22.30
N VAL A 183 -1.99 -5.12 -21.27
CA VAL A 183 -2.45 -5.24 -19.87
C VAL A 183 -2.39 -3.91 -19.13
N CYS A 184 -3.22 -3.75 -18.10
CA CYS A 184 -3.09 -2.62 -17.19
C CYS A 184 -1.88 -2.80 -16.25
N ARG A 185 -1.41 -1.72 -15.64
CA ARG A 185 -0.25 -1.76 -14.71
C ARG A 185 -0.46 -2.71 -13.54
N SER A 186 -1.66 -2.74 -12.96
CA SER A 186 -1.96 -3.66 -11.85
C SER A 186 -1.91 -5.13 -12.26
N CYS A 187 -2.24 -5.45 -13.50
CA CYS A 187 -2.08 -6.81 -14.02
C CYS A 187 -0.64 -7.12 -14.44
N ALA A 188 0.14 -6.11 -14.85
CA ALA A 188 1.54 -6.28 -15.25
C ALA A 188 2.46 -6.48 -14.04
N ASP A 189 2.30 -5.65 -13.00
CA ASP A 189 3.26 -5.49 -11.90
C ASP A 189 2.68 -5.89 -10.53
N GLY A 190 1.39 -6.25 -10.49
CA GLY A 190 0.63 -6.49 -9.25
C GLY A 190 -0.09 -5.22 -8.76
N GLY A 191 -1.30 -5.39 -8.27
CA GLY A 191 -2.10 -4.31 -7.69
C GLY A 191 -1.71 -4.01 -6.24
N TYR A 192 -2.04 -2.81 -5.75
CA TYR A 192 -1.88 -2.42 -4.35
C TYR A 192 -2.86 -3.13 -3.41
N TYR A 193 -3.79 -3.93 -3.95
CA TYR A 193 -4.79 -4.68 -3.20
C TYR A 193 -4.74 -6.17 -3.52
N LYS A 194 -5.25 -6.98 -2.57
CA LYS A 194 -5.49 -8.41 -2.78
C LYS A 194 -7.00 -8.65 -2.75
N VAL A 195 -7.53 -9.29 -3.79
CA VAL A 195 -8.95 -9.66 -3.85
C VAL A 195 -9.24 -10.71 -2.77
N ARG A 196 -10.10 -10.38 -1.81
CA ARG A 196 -10.45 -11.29 -0.70
C ARG A 196 -11.45 -12.37 -1.10
N ARG A 197 -12.31 -12.07 -2.09
CA ARG A 197 -13.26 -13.03 -2.68
C ARG A 197 -13.32 -12.70 -4.16
N PRO A 198 -13.13 -13.67 -5.06
CA PRO A 198 -13.41 -13.41 -6.46
C PRO A 198 -14.89 -13.03 -6.58
N PHE A 199 -15.16 -11.83 -7.04
CA PHE A 199 -16.52 -11.41 -7.36
C PHE A 199 -16.93 -12.23 -8.57
N LEU A 200 -17.90 -13.15 -8.38
CA LEU A 200 -18.43 -13.98 -9.44
C LEU A 200 -19.24 -13.12 -10.42
N PHE A 201 -18.56 -12.48 -11.36
CA PHE A 201 -19.20 -12.10 -12.62
C PHE A 201 -19.06 -13.29 -13.57
N PRO A 202 -20.16 -13.89 -14.02
CA PRO A 202 -20.11 -15.09 -14.86
C PRO A 202 -19.35 -14.93 -16.18
N ALA A 203 -19.09 -13.69 -16.60
CA ALA A 203 -18.42 -13.38 -17.87
C ALA A 203 -16.92 -13.05 -17.76
N VAL A 204 -16.34 -12.92 -16.53
CA VAL A 204 -14.95 -12.50 -16.34
C VAL A 204 -14.02 -13.66 -15.97
N MET A 205 -14.56 -14.86 -15.79
CA MET A 205 -13.77 -16.01 -15.32
C MET A 205 -12.76 -16.60 -16.33
N HIS A 206 -12.62 -16.03 -17.51
CA HIS A 206 -11.86 -16.77 -18.53
C HIS A 206 -10.36 -16.49 -18.66
N LYS A 207 -9.72 -15.53 -17.96
CA LYS A 207 -8.26 -15.30 -18.17
C LYS A 207 -7.40 -14.80 -17.01
N CYS A 208 -7.87 -14.75 -15.75
CA CYS A 208 -7.00 -14.39 -14.61
C CYS A 208 -6.36 -15.59 -13.89
N HIS A 209 -6.29 -16.76 -14.51
CA HIS A 209 -6.11 -18.04 -13.80
C HIS A 209 -4.95 -18.90 -14.26
N ASN A 210 -3.80 -18.31 -14.57
CA ASN A 210 -2.61 -19.15 -14.70
C ASN A 210 -2.06 -19.65 -13.35
N ASP A 211 -2.59 -19.15 -12.19
CA ASP A 211 -2.13 -19.52 -10.84
C ASP A 211 -3.27 -19.76 -9.84
N MET A 212 -4.44 -20.27 -10.27
CA MET A 212 -5.44 -20.70 -9.30
C MET A 212 -5.02 -22.01 -8.64
N GLU A 213 -4.77 -21.96 -7.34
CA GLU A 213 -4.58 -23.14 -6.49
C GLU A 213 -5.80 -23.35 -5.60
N ILE A 214 -6.29 -24.58 -5.54
CA ILE A 214 -7.24 -24.97 -4.51
C ILE A 214 -6.50 -25.33 -3.23
N LYS A 215 -6.96 -24.82 -2.09
CA LYS A 215 -6.42 -25.18 -0.78
C LYS A 215 -7.52 -25.79 0.08
N SER A 216 -7.36 -27.07 0.43
CA SER A 216 -8.23 -27.76 1.37
C SER A 216 -7.62 -27.74 2.78
N LYS A 217 -8.48 -27.68 3.79
CA LYS A 217 -8.11 -27.89 5.19
C LYS A 217 -8.82 -29.14 5.67
N LEU A 218 -8.03 -30.08 6.18
CA LEU A 218 -8.54 -31.33 6.75
C LEU A 218 -8.29 -31.33 8.24
N TRP A 219 -9.26 -31.81 8.99
CA TRP A 219 -9.12 -32.09 10.40
C TRP A 219 -9.95 -33.34 10.77
N ILE A 220 -9.54 -34.06 11.81
CA ILE A 220 -10.24 -35.20 12.40
C ILE A 220 -10.98 -34.67 13.62
N GLU A 221 -12.24 -35.04 13.74
CA GLU A 221 -13.09 -34.80 14.90
C GLU A 221 -13.43 -36.12 15.59
N VAL A 222 -13.54 -36.06 16.89
CA VAL A 222 -14.10 -37.10 17.72
C VAL A 222 -15.19 -36.47 18.57
N ASP A 223 -16.39 -37.03 18.54
CA ASP A 223 -17.58 -36.51 19.22
C ASP A 223 -17.90 -35.03 18.88
N GLY A 224 -17.68 -34.63 17.59
CA GLY A 224 -17.93 -33.29 17.10
C GLY A 224 -16.87 -32.25 17.47
N GLU A 225 -15.80 -32.67 18.14
CA GLU A 225 -14.73 -31.79 18.56
C GLU A 225 -13.42 -32.03 17.76
N PRO A 226 -12.74 -30.98 17.27
CA PRO A 226 -11.53 -31.14 16.47
C PRO A 226 -10.36 -31.70 17.30
N VAL A 227 -9.88 -32.87 16.90
CA VAL A 227 -8.80 -33.57 17.58
C VAL A 227 -7.46 -33.41 16.88
N PHE A 228 -7.44 -33.47 15.56
CA PHE A 228 -6.21 -33.45 14.79
C PHE A 228 -6.37 -32.65 13.50
N GLY A 229 -5.33 -31.96 13.09
CA GLY A 229 -5.27 -31.20 11.86
C GLY A 229 -3.89 -30.57 11.66
N ARG A 230 -3.69 -29.79 10.61
CA ARG A 230 -2.38 -29.32 10.15
C ARG A 230 -1.52 -28.67 11.26
N GLY A 231 -2.11 -27.87 12.15
CA GLY A 231 -1.34 -27.22 13.22
C GLY A 231 -0.79 -28.22 14.26
N ARG A 232 -1.58 -29.27 14.59
CA ARG A 232 -1.18 -30.34 15.50
C ARG A 232 -0.22 -31.31 14.84
N LEU A 233 -0.39 -31.59 13.54
CA LEU A 233 0.57 -32.32 12.72
C LEU A 233 1.96 -31.67 12.76
N LEU A 234 2.04 -30.35 12.51
CA LEU A 234 3.31 -29.62 12.56
C LEU A 234 3.96 -29.68 13.93
N LEU A 235 3.19 -29.52 15.00
CA LEU A 235 3.71 -29.64 16.36
C LEU A 235 4.35 -31.00 16.62
N LEU A 236 3.68 -32.12 16.27
CA LEU A 236 4.22 -33.45 16.47
C LEU A 236 5.44 -33.72 15.57
N LYS A 237 5.46 -33.26 14.35
CA LYS A 237 6.65 -33.31 13.46
C LYS A 237 7.86 -32.58 14.06
N GLU A 238 7.65 -31.41 14.63
CA GLU A 238 8.74 -30.66 15.26
C GLU A 238 9.19 -31.32 16.59
N ILE A 239 8.29 -31.99 17.31
CA ILE A 239 8.70 -32.82 18.46
C ILE A 239 9.56 -33.98 17.97
N ARG A 240 9.18 -34.71 16.91
CA ARG A 240 9.98 -35.79 16.31
C ARG A 240 11.36 -35.29 15.86
N ARG A 241 11.42 -34.11 15.25
CA ARG A 241 12.66 -33.54 14.73
C ARG A 241 13.62 -33.07 15.83
N HIS A 242 13.08 -32.43 16.86
CA HIS A 242 13.91 -31.76 17.88
C HIS A 242 14.05 -32.51 19.19
N GLY A 243 13.30 -33.58 19.42
CA GLY A 243 13.31 -34.28 20.68
C GLY A 243 12.88 -33.44 21.89
N SER A 244 12.14 -32.33 21.65
CA SER A 244 11.81 -31.35 22.69
C SER A 244 10.50 -30.64 22.41
N ILE A 245 9.53 -30.74 23.31
CA ILE A 245 8.24 -30.03 23.22
C ILE A 245 8.46 -28.50 23.27
N SER A 246 9.39 -28.03 24.12
CA SER A 246 9.66 -26.61 24.26
C SER A 246 10.23 -26.00 22.97
N ARG A 247 11.09 -26.73 22.27
CA ARG A 247 11.66 -26.31 21.00
C ARG A 247 10.64 -26.39 19.89
N ALA A 248 9.88 -27.48 19.81
CA ALA A 248 8.80 -27.65 18.85
C ALA A 248 7.72 -26.54 18.98
N ALA A 249 7.33 -26.19 20.20
CA ALA A 249 6.38 -25.11 20.44
C ALA A 249 6.85 -23.76 19.87
N ARG A 250 8.16 -23.44 20.02
CA ARG A 250 8.76 -22.24 19.43
C ARG A 250 8.71 -22.24 17.91
N GLU A 251 9.07 -23.37 17.29
CA GLU A 251 9.07 -23.51 15.82
C GLU A 251 7.66 -23.30 15.22
N VAL A 252 6.62 -23.78 15.91
CA VAL A 252 5.22 -23.57 15.47
C VAL A 252 4.57 -22.30 16.06
N SER A 253 5.36 -21.43 16.68
CA SER A 253 4.92 -20.13 17.22
C SER A 253 3.79 -20.21 18.24
N ILE A 254 3.82 -21.19 19.15
CA ILE A 254 2.90 -21.32 20.29
C ILE A 254 3.65 -21.39 21.62
N SER A 255 2.95 -21.08 22.72
CA SER A 255 3.54 -21.23 24.05
C SER A 255 3.70 -22.71 24.42
N TYR A 256 4.69 -23.02 25.24
CA TYR A 256 4.87 -24.38 25.78
C TYR A 256 3.61 -24.93 26.48
N ARG A 257 2.92 -24.08 27.25
CA ARG A 257 1.66 -24.42 27.91
C ARG A 257 0.59 -24.81 26.90
N LYS A 258 0.49 -24.10 25.78
CA LYS A 258 -0.46 -24.40 24.71
C LYS A 258 -0.11 -25.67 23.95
N ALA A 259 1.17 -25.94 23.69
CA ALA A 259 1.63 -27.19 23.09
C ALA A 259 1.23 -28.39 23.97
N TRP A 260 1.42 -28.25 25.28
CA TRP A 260 0.98 -29.28 26.24
C TRP A 260 -0.51 -29.51 26.25
N SER A 261 -1.29 -28.45 26.29
CA SER A 261 -2.75 -28.54 26.23
C SER A 261 -3.20 -29.30 24.95
N TYR A 262 -2.55 -29.04 23.83
CA TYR A 262 -2.86 -29.75 22.59
C TYR A 262 -2.49 -31.24 22.63
N ILE A 263 -1.30 -31.59 23.13
CA ILE A 263 -0.87 -32.98 23.25
C ILE A 263 -1.85 -33.74 24.15
N LYS A 264 -2.14 -33.19 25.33
CA LYS A 264 -3.06 -33.83 26.30
C LYS A 264 -4.45 -34.02 25.72
N ALA A 265 -5.02 -33.00 25.06
CA ALA A 265 -6.34 -33.12 24.44
C ALA A 265 -6.37 -34.13 23.29
N MET A 266 -5.29 -34.28 22.54
CA MET A 266 -5.17 -35.32 21.50
C MET A 266 -5.11 -36.73 22.14
N GLU A 267 -4.26 -36.93 23.15
CA GLU A 267 -4.11 -38.21 23.84
C GLU A 267 -5.41 -38.66 24.49
N GLU A 268 -6.09 -37.74 25.19
CA GLU A 268 -7.39 -38.04 25.85
C GLU A 268 -8.47 -38.46 24.85
N ARG A 269 -8.55 -37.78 23.69
CA ARG A 269 -9.60 -38.03 22.71
C ARG A 269 -9.30 -39.21 21.77
N LEU A 270 -8.02 -39.41 21.42
CA LEU A 270 -7.61 -40.51 20.56
C LEU A 270 -7.45 -41.84 21.36
N GLY A 271 -7.37 -41.75 22.67
CA GLY A 271 -7.15 -42.90 23.52
C GLY A 271 -5.75 -43.53 23.38
N ILE A 272 -4.79 -42.80 22.81
CA ILE A 272 -3.42 -43.26 22.59
C ILE A 272 -2.43 -42.25 23.18
N ARG A 273 -1.30 -42.72 23.66
CA ARG A 273 -0.20 -41.88 24.09
C ARG A 273 0.56 -41.39 22.86
N LEU A 274 0.81 -40.07 22.76
CA LEU A 274 1.50 -39.52 21.63
C LEU A 274 2.96 -39.20 21.91
N VAL A 275 3.29 -38.84 23.16
CA VAL A 275 4.63 -38.38 23.53
C VAL A 275 5.14 -39.09 24.78
N GLU A 276 6.31 -39.68 24.67
CA GLU A 276 7.10 -40.17 25.79
C GLU A 276 8.10 -39.11 26.25
N ARG A 277 8.23 -38.95 27.58
CA ARG A 277 9.16 -38.02 28.19
C ARG A 277 10.33 -38.77 28.81
N ARG A 278 11.50 -38.21 28.66
CA ARG A 278 12.66 -38.56 29.48
C ARG A 278 12.85 -37.51 30.57
N ALA A 279 12.91 -37.95 31.82
CA ALA A 279 13.18 -37.03 32.94
C ALA A 279 14.50 -36.29 32.74
N GLY A 280 14.51 -34.99 32.99
CA GLY A 280 15.70 -34.14 32.77
C GLY A 280 16.72 -34.34 33.89
N GLY A 281 17.96 -34.64 33.51
CA GLY A 281 19.16 -34.43 34.31
C GLY A 281 19.85 -33.12 33.94
N LYS A 282 21.15 -32.91 34.28
CA LYS A 282 21.99 -31.72 34.02
C LYS A 282 21.97 -31.24 32.55
N ASN A 283 21.48 -32.05 31.56
CA ASN A 283 21.40 -31.78 30.14
C ASN A 283 19.96 -31.56 29.60
N GLY A 284 18.95 -31.35 30.46
CA GLY A 284 17.55 -31.12 30.07
C GLY A 284 16.77 -32.42 29.73
N GLY A 285 15.43 -32.41 29.90
CA GLY A 285 14.54 -33.49 29.54
C GLY A 285 14.25 -33.54 28.04
N GLY A 286 14.11 -34.77 27.49
CA GLY A 286 13.72 -35.04 26.10
C GLY A 286 12.25 -35.41 25.96
N ALA A 287 11.73 -35.34 24.72
CA ALA A 287 10.41 -35.84 24.36
C ALA A 287 10.49 -36.54 23.00
N THR A 288 10.03 -37.78 22.92
CA THR A 288 9.97 -38.58 21.68
C THR A 288 8.53 -38.95 21.38
N LEU A 289 8.20 -39.11 20.11
CA LEU A 289 6.90 -39.65 19.74
C LEU A 289 6.88 -41.13 20.05
N THR A 290 5.71 -41.64 20.44
CA THR A 290 5.44 -43.08 20.57
C THR A 290 5.38 -43.73 19.19
N HIS A 291 5.39 -45.06 19.15
CA HIS A 291 5.21 -45.80 17.91
C HIS A 291 3.82 -45.53 17.32
N GLU A 292 2.79 -45.57 18.17
CA GLU A 292 1.39 -45.29 17.81
C GLU A 292 1.22 -43.85 17.25
N ALA A 293 1.91 -42.88 17.83
CA ALA A 293 1.91 -41.50 17.32
C ALA A 293 2.54 -41.41 15.94
N SER A 294 3.63 -42.13 15.72
CA SER A 294 4.32 -42.13 14.43
C SER A 294 3.45 -42.75 13.33
N GLU A 295 2.83 -43.90 13.64
CA GLU A 295 1.90 -44.56 12.74
C GLU A 295 0.66 -43.71 12.44
N PHE A 296 0.09 -43.06 13.47
CA PHE A 296 -1.03 -42.11 13.28
C PHE A 296 -0.67 -40.94 12.37
N LEU A 297 0.53 -40.36 12.53
CA LEU A 297 1.02 -39.29 11.68
C LEU A 297 1.13 -39.75 10.22
N GLU A 298 1.73 -40.91 9.98
CA GLU A 298 1.91 -41.44 8.61
C GLU A 298 0.56 -41.68 7.92
N ARG A 299 -0.40 -42.27 8.64
CA ARG A 299 -1.78 -42.47 8.13
C ARG A 299 -2.47 -41.16 7.81
N TYR A 300 -2.31 -40.13 8.67
CA TYR A 300 -2.89 -38.81 8.42
C TYR A 300 -2.25 -38.14 7.20
N GLU A 301 -0.93 -38.20 7.04
CA GLU A 301 -0.19 -37.64 5.89
C GLU A 301 -0.59 -38.32 4.58
N GLN A 302 -0.74 -39.66 4.59
CA GLN A 302 -1.22 -40.40 3.41
C GLN A 302 -2.64 -39.99 3.02
N MET A 303 -3.53 -39.87 4.01
CA MET A 303 -4.89 -39.39 3.78
C MET A 303 -4.92 -37.94 3.26
N GLU A 304 -4.15 -37.05 3.86
CA GLU A 304 -4.07 -35.63 3.42
C GLU A 304 -3.58 -35.53 1.98
N ALA A 305 -2.56 -36.30 1.61
CA ALA A 305 -2.02 -36.36 0.26
C ALA A 305 -3.06 -36.87 -0.75
N GLY A 306 -3.68 -37.99 -0.48
CA GLY A 306 -4.69 -38.60 -1.36
C GLY A 306 -5.91 -37.67 -1.57
N ILE A 307 -6.39 -37.03 -0.51
CA ILE A 307 -7.50 -36.06 -0.64
C ILE A 307 -7.07 -34.86 -1.44
N ARG A 308 -5.85 -34.37 -1.26
CA ARG A 308 -5.32 -33.24 -2.04
C ARG A 308 -5.29 -33.58 -3.53
N GLU A 309 -4.81 -34.76 -3.91
CA GLU A 309 -4.80 -35.21 -5.31
C GLU A 309 -6.21 -35.24 -5.91
N ILE A 310 -7.20 -35.78 -5.19
CA ILE A 310 -8.59 -35.82 -5.61
C ILE A 310 -9.17 -34.41 -5.78
N VAL A 311 -8.88 -33.52 -4.83
CA VAL A 311 -9.34 -32.11 -4.86
C VAL A 311 -8.70 -31.38 -6.03
N ASP A 312 -7.40 -31.55 -6.26
CA ASP A 312 -6.66 -30.93 -7.37
C ASP A 312 -7.14 -31.47 -8.72
N GLU A 313 -7.42 -32.78 -8.83
CA GLU A 313 -7.98 -33.36 -10.05
C GLU A 313 -9.40 -32.85 -10.31
N LYS A 314 -10.26 -32.80 -9.29
CA LYS A 314 -11.60 -32.27 -9.39
C LYS A 314 -11.60 -30.79 -9.74
N PHE A 315 -10.69 -30.03 -9.14
CA PHE A 315 -10.49 -28.63 -9.43
C PHE A 315 -10.10 -28.42 -10.90
N ARG A 316 -9.09 -29.17 -11.40
CA ARG A 316 -8.70 -29.12 -12.81
C ARG A 316 -9.84 -29.50 -13.77
N LYS A 317 -10.68 -30.49 -13.39
CA LYS A 317 -11.85 -30.88 -14.20
C LYS A 317 -12.96 -29.83 -14.26
N VAL A 318 -13.12 -29.05 -13.18
CA VAL A 318 -14.21 -28.06 -13.07
C VAL A 318 -13.75 -26.67 -13.52
N PHE A 319 -12.50 -26.30 -13.26
CA PHE A 319 -11.97 -24.95 -13.48
C PHE A 319 -10.78 -24.90 -14.45
N GLY A 320 -10.18 -26.03 -14.81
CA GLY A 320 -9.14 -26.09 -15.83
C GLY A 320 -9.71 -25.82 -17.21
N ASP A 321 -8.93 -25.13 -18.05
CA ASP A 321 -9.32 -24.88 -19.42
C ASP A 321 -9.67 -26.20 -20.14
N LYS A 322 -10.86 -26.25 -20.71
CA LYS A 322 -11.15 -27.17 -21.80
C LYS A 322 -10.33 -26.61 -22.98
N GLY A 323 -9.23 -27.27 -23.34
CA GLY A 323 -8.39 -26.98 -24.48
C GLY A 323 -9.17 -26.82 -25.78
#